data_c7ad71d3a7c67527f40fa49f1428fe97
#
_entry.id   c7ad71d3a7c67527f40fa49f1428fe97
#
_cell.length_a   1.000
_cell.length_b   1.000
_cell.length_c   1.000
_cell.angle_alpha   90.00
_cell.angle_beta   90.00
_cell.angle_gamma   90.00
#
_symmetry.space_group_name_H-M   'P 1'
#
loop_
_entity.id
_entity.type
_entity.pdbx_description
1 polymer ?
#
loop_
_entity_poly.entity_id
_entity_poly.type
_entity_poly.pdbx_seq_one_letter_code
_entity_poly.pdbx_strand_id
1 'polypeptide(L)' 'YMDPYQTLGVSKDTPLREIKKKWKTLAMKHHPDRLIAQGIPQDIIETNTYRLKEINNAWDLIKNKKYDLNA' A
#
# COMPACT_ATOMS: atom_id res chain seq x y z
N TYR A 1 -16.63 0.77 -0.51
CA TYR A 1 -15.70 1.33 -1.49
C TYR A 1 -14.45 1.87 -0.82
N MET A 2 -13.30 1.47 -1.29
CA MET A 2 -12.03 1.92 -0.76
C MET A 2 -11.33 2.78 -1.82
N ASP A 3 -10.97 4.01 -1.43
CA ASP A 3 -10.24 4.92 -2.31
C ASP A 3 -8.76 4.54 -2.28
N PRO A 4 -8.20 4.02 -3.40
CA PRO A 4 -6.80 3.60 -3.41
C PRO A 4 -5.83 4.76 -3.15
N TYR A 5 -6.15 5.97 -3.55
CA TYR A 5 -5.31 7.12 -3.26
C TYR A 5 -5.24 7.39 -1.76
N GLN A 6 -6.39 7.32 -1.12
CA GLN A 6 -6.47 7.52 0.33
C GLN A 6 -5.70 6.44 1.08
N THR A 7 -5.77 5.20 0.60
CA THR A 7 -5.06 4.08 1.21
C THR A 7 -3.55 4.32 1.21
N LEU A 8 -3.02 4.91 0.14
CA LEU A 8 -1.59 5.23 0.04
C LEU A 8 -1.25 6.60 0.61
N GLY A 9 -2.25 7.37 1.04
CA GLY A 9 -2.02 8.69 1.60
C GLY A 9 -1.56 9.71 0.57
N VAL A 10 -2.04 9.59 -0.67
CA VAL A 10 -1.70 10.51 -1.75
C VAL A 10 -2.96 11.10 -2.35
N SER A 11 -2.80 12.13 -3.17
CA SER A 11 -3.89 12.79 -3.88
C SER A 11 -4.03 12.21 -5.28
N LYS A 12 -5.22 12.35 -5.87
CA LYS A 12 -5.46 11.97 -7.27
C LYS A 12 -4.53 12.70 -8.23
N ASP A 13 -4.09 13.89 -7.85
CA ASP A 13 -3.24 14.72 -8.70
C ASP A 13 -1.76 14.43 -8.52
N THR A 14 -1.41 13.55 -7.61
CA THR A 14 -0.01 13.19 -7.38
C THR A 14 0.53 12.44 -8.59
N PRO A 15 1.72 12.81 -9.12
CA PRO A 15 2.33 12.09 -10.24
C PRO A 15 2.54 10.62 -9.91
N LEU A 16 2.35 9.77 -10.93
CA LEU A 16 2.42 8.32 -10.74
C LEU A 16 3.75 7.88 -10.12
N ARG A 17 4.85 8.50 -10.53
CA ARG A 17 6.17 8.15 -9.99
C ARG A 17 6.27 8.42 -8.49
N GLU A 18 5.60 9.46 -8.02
CA GLU A 18 5.59 9.79 -6.60
C GLU A 18 4.68 8.86 -5.81
N ILE A 19 3.58 8.47 -6.42
CA ILE A 19 2.69 7.47 -5.83
C ILE A 19 3.43 6.14 -5.67
N LYS A 20 4.20 5.74 -6.69
CA LYS A 20 5.01 4.54 -6.65
C LYS A 20 6.04 4.59 -5.52
N LYS A 21 6.66 5.75 -5.36
CA LYS A 21 7.63 5.97 -4.29
C LYS A 21 6.98 5.80 -2.92
N LYS A 22 5.81 6.38 -2.75
CA LYS A 22 5.04 6.26 -1.51
C LYS A 22 4.65 4.82 -1.24
N TRP A 23 4.18 4.13 -2.27
CA TRP A 23 3.84 2.71 -2.16
C TRP A 23 5.04 1.89 -1.70
N LYS A 24 6.20 2.09 -2.30
CA LYS A 24 7.41 1.36 -1.91
C LYS A 24 7.76 1.59 -0.45
N THR A 25 7.69 2.84 0.00
CA THR A 25 7.99 3.19 1.39
C THR A 25 7.04 2.47 2.35
N LEU A 26 5.73 2.49 2.03
CA LEU A 26 4.74 1.83 2.87
C LEU A 26 4.90 0.31 2.84
N ALA A 27 5.17 -0.26 1.65
CA ALA A 27 5.33 -1.70 1.51
C ALA A 27 6.53 -2.20 2.33
N MET A 28 7.62 -1.46 2.32
CA MET A 28 8.79 -1.83 3.13
C MET A 28 8.50 -1.70 4.62
N LYS A 29 7.79 -0.66 5.01
CA LYS A 29 7.47 -0.42 6.41
C LYS A 29 6.65 -1.55 7.02
N HIS A 30 5.76 -2.16 6.23
CA HIS A 30 4.85 -3.21 6.71
C HIS A 30 5.29 -4.61 6.26
N HIS A 31 6.49 -4.74 5.70
CA HIS A 31 6.94 -6.04 5.22
C HIS A 31 7.20 -7.00 6.38
N PRO A 32 6.64 -8.23 6.32
CA PRO A 32 6.76 -9.18 7.42
C PRO A 32 8.20 -9.55 7.75
N ASP A 33 9.07 -9.71 6.76
CA ASP A 33 10.47 -10.04 7.02
C ASP A 33 11.17 -8.99 7.85
N ARG A 34 10.87 -7.72 7.58
CA ARG A 34 11.44 -6.62 8.33
C ARG A 34 10.94 -6.63 9.78
N LEU A 35 9.66 -6.91 9.96
CA LEU A 35 9.05 -6.94 11.28
C LEU A 35 9.60 -8.10 12.10
N ILE A 36 9.79 -9.26 11.47
CA ILE A 36 10.40 -10.42 12.12
C ILE A 36 11.82 -10.08 12.59
N ALA A 37 12.59 -9.43 11.73
CA ALA A 37 13.96 -9.03 12.05
C ALA A 37 14.01 -8.06 13.23
N GLN A 38 12.96 -7.26 13.40
CA GLN A 38 12.87 -6.31 14.51
C GLN A 38 12.31 -6.93 15.80
N GLY A 39 11.98 -8.22 15.77
CA GLY A 39 11.45 -8.89 16.96
C GLY A 39 10.00 -8.55 17.28
N ILE A 40 9.24 -8.11 16.28
CA ILE A 40 7.84 -7.75 16.46
C ILE A 40 7.00 -9.00 16.74
N PRO A 41 6.04 -8.95 17.68
CA PRO A 41 5.17 -10.09 17.98
C PRO A 41 4.36 -10.55 16.77
N GLN A 42 4.06 -11.84 16.72
CA GLN A 42 3.40 -12.48 15.57
C GLN A 42 2.03 -11.87 15.27
N ASP A 43 1.24 -11.56 16.27
CA ASP A 43 -0.08 -10.98 16.08
C ASP A 43 -0.01 -9.61 15.40
N ILE A 44 1.01 -8.83 15.73
CA ILE A 44 1.23 -7.52 15.10
C ILE A 44 1.72 -7.71 13.67
N ILE A 45 2.57 -8.72 13.43
CA ILE A 45 3.03 -9.06 12.08
C ILE A 45 1.85 -9.42 11.19
N GLU A 46 0.91 -10.19 11.69
CA GLU A 46 -0.28 -10.59 10.94
C GLU A 46 -1.14 -9.39 10.54
N THR A 47 -1.32 -8.45 11.47
CA THR A 47 -2.05 -7.22 11.19
C THR A 47 -1.35 -6.41 10.11
N ASN A 48 -0.02 -6.32 10.18
CA ASN A 48 0.74 -5.59 9.18
C ASN A 48 0.74 -6.29 7.81
N THR A 49 0.72 -7.60 7.79
CA THR A 49 0.61 -8.36 6.55
C THR A 49 -0.71 -8.08 5.86
N TYR A 50 -1.78 -7.97 6.61
CA TYR A 50 -3.08 -7.57 6.07
C TYR A 50 -3.02 -6.16 5.49
N ARG A 51 -2.39 -5.25 6.21
CA ARG A 51 -2.24 -3.88 5.75
C ARG A 51 -1.41 -3.81 4.47
N LEU A 52 -0.37 -4.63 4.37
CA LEU A 52 0.44 -4.70 3.17
C LEU A 52 -0.38 -5.15 1.96
N LYS A 53 -1.30 -6.09 2.16
CA LYS A 53 -2.22 -6.52 1.11
C LYS A 53 -3.05 -5.37 0.59
N GLU A 54 -3.59 -4.54 1.48
CA GLU A 54 -4.38 -3.39 1.10
C GLU A 54 -3.54 -2.36 0.33
N ILE A 55 -2.32 -2.15 0.79
CA ILE A 55 -1.39 -1.21 0.13
C ILE A 55 -1.06 -1.68 -1.28
N ASN A 56 -0.76 -2.96 -1.45
CA ASN A 56 -0.46 -3.52 -2.76
C ASN A 56 -1.66 -3.48 -3.69
N ASN A 57 -2.85 -3.75 -3.17
CA ASN A 57 -4.09 -3.66 -3.92
C ASN A 57 -4.33 -2.24 -4.41
N ALA A 58 -4.15 -1.27 -3.52
CA ALA A 58 -4.34 0.13 -3.87
C ALA A 58 -3.39 0.55 -5.00
N TRP A 59 -2.12 0.16 -4.90
CA TRP A 59 -1.14 0.46 -5.94
C TRP A 59 -1.52 -0.19 -7.27
N ASP A 60 -1.96 -1.44 -7.23
CA ASP A 60 -2.37 -2.15 -8.44
C ASP A 60 -3.54 -1.46 -9.14
N LEU A 61 -4.52 -1.01 -8.35
CA LEU A 61 -5.67 -0.29 -8.89
C LEU A 61 -5.25 1.03 -9.55
N ILE A 62 -4.38 1.78 -8.89
CA ILE A 62 -3.91 3.06 -9.43
C ILE A 62 -3.07 2.84 -10.68
N LYS A 63 -2.13 1.91 -10.62
CA LYS A 63 -1.22 1.63 -11.72
C LYS A 63 -1.97 1.18 -12.98
N ASN A 64 -2.99 0.37 -12.82
CA ASN A 64 -3.76 -0.17 -13.93
C ASN A 64 -5.05 0.60 -14.20
N LYS A 65 -5.38 1.56 -13.36
CA LYS A 65 -6.61 2.37 -13.45
C LYS A 65 -7.88 1.53 -13.53
N LYS A 66 -7.87 0.38 -12.84
CA LYS A 66 -9.01 -0.54 -12.86
C LYS A 66 -10.25 0.03 -12.20
N TYR A 67 -10.07 0.91 -11.22
CA TYR A 67 -11.19 1.53 -10.50
C TYR A 67 -11.83 2.67 -11.27
N ASP A 68 -11.21 3.12 -12.36
CA ASP A 68 -11.62 4.28 -13.14
C ASP A 68 -12.14 3.85 -14.50
N LEU A 69 -13.04 2.88 -14.49
CA LEU A 69 -13.52 2.25 -15.72
C LEU A 69 -14.36 3.17 -16.59
N ASN A 70 -14.93 4.21 -16.00
CA ASN A 70 -15.81 5.13 -16.72
C ASN A 70 -15.14 6.44 -17.07
N ALA A 71 -13.89 6.53 -16.83
CA ALA A 71 -13.16 7.75 -17.14
C ALA A 71 -12.97 7.93 -18.63
#